data_a337c7890b584b5bcc3d003240012502
#
_entry.id   a337c7890b584b5bcc3d003240012502
#
_cell.length_a   1.000
_cell.length_b   1.000
_cell.length_c   1.000
_cell.angle_alpha   90.00
_cell.angle_beta   90.00
_cell.angle_gamma   90.00
#
_symmetry.space_group_name_H-M   'P 1'
#
loop_
_entity.id
_entity.type
_entity.pdbx_description
1 polymer ?
#
loop_
_entity_poly.entity_id
_entity_poly.type
_entity_poly.pdbx_seq_one_letter_code
_entity_poly.pdbx_strand_id
1 'polypeptide(L)'
;MPTNSGARAEQRSRLGAIRPRLPRSARAGVQPEAPGEPSPAVSTVEDNGLRWIHIEHPRLAEREWLAEHFDFHPLAFEDLVSRNQRPKVDVYDDYLFIVLYFPSYDKATGRLKAVELDLFVGPDYVITLPNERFVQLSRLFDRVAENDDTRSELFAYGSGYLLYRIVDEAVDAGFPMLRQMGSKLEDIEDELFEGPARELVRDISSAKSEIINFRRIVRPQRVVYRDL
;
A
#
# COMPACT_ATOMS: atom_id res chain seq x y z
N MET A 1 -71.58 10.13 0.25
CA MET A 1 -70.96 11.47 0.15
C MET A 1 -69.54 11.23 -0.23
N PRO A 2 -69.03 11.83 -1.31
CA PRO A 2 -68.05 11.14 -2.19
C PRO A 2 -66.59 11.37 -1.81
N THR A 3 -65.88 10.32 -2.01
CA THR A 3 -64.48 10.10 -2.34
C THR A 3 -63.83 11.19 -3.19
N ASN A 4 -62.67 11.65 -2.82
CA ASN A 4 -61.74 12.29 -3.75
C ASN A 4 -60.38 11.58 -3.70
N SER A 5 -60.29 10.59 -4.55
CA SER A 5 -59.06 9.91 -4.98
C SER A 5 -58.62 10.56 -6.29
N GLY A 6 -57.37 10.96 -6.38
CA GLY A 6 -56.82 11.36 -7.67
C GLY A 6 -56.02 12.65 -7.59
N ALA A 7 -54.73 12.55 -7.53
CA ALA A 7 -53.72 13.46 -8.09
C ALA A 7 -52.36 13.33 -7.35
N ARG A 8 -51.68 12.18 -7.51
CA ARG A 8 -50.24 12.08 -7.23
C ARG A 8 -49.60 11.00 -8.12
N ALA A 9 -49.73 11.22 -9.40
CA ALA A 9 -48.94 10.45 -10.38
C ALA A 9 -48.81 11.32 -11.63
N GLU A 10 -47.81 12.21 -11.64
CA GLU A 10 -47.30 12.86 -12.86
C GLU A 10 -46.33 13.96 -12.48
N GLN A 11 -45.13 13.56 -12.08
CA GLN A 11 -43.97 14.47 -12.12
C GLN A 11 -42.66 13.68 -12.00
N ARG A 12 -42.53 12.70 -12.89
CA ARG A 12 -41.20 12.09 -13.18
C ARG A 12 -41.02 12.13 -14.70
N SER A 13 -40.43 13.19 -15.19
CA SER A 13 -39.64 13.19 -16.38
C SER A 13 -39.23 14.62 -16.74
N ARG A 14 -38.00 14.80 -17.05
CA ARG A 14 -37.29 15.94 -17.63
C ARG A 14 -36.27 16.60 -16.70
N LEU A 15 -35.18 15.86 -16.44
CA LEU A 15 -33.88 16.48 -16.30
C LEU A 15 -33.02 15.93 -17.43
N GLY A 16 -33.08 16.62 -18.56
CA GLY A 16 -32.24 16.39 -19.71
C GLY A 16 -30.81 16.82 -19.39
N ALA A 17 -29.86 15.94 -19.71
CA ALA A 17 -28.45 16.20 -19.66
C ALA A 17 -28.06 17.39 -20.54
N ILE A 18 -27.69 18.50 -19.92
CA ILE A 18 -27.02 19.62 -20.59
C ILE A 18 -25.54 19.36 -20.57
N ARG A 19 -25.00 18.86 -21.70
CA ARG A 19 -23.56 18.84 -21.97
C ARG A 19 -23.15 20.24 -22.43
N PRO A 20 -22.18 20.92 -21.79
CA PRO A 20 -21.65 22.17 -22.32
C PRO A 20 -20.79 21.86 -23.57
N ARG A 21 -21.16 22.48 -24.70
CA ARG A 21 -20.34 22.53 -25.91
C ARG A 21 -19.25 23.57 -25.71
N LEU A 22 -18.00 23.14 -25.79
CA LEU A 22 -16.85 24.03 -25.89
C LEU A 22 -16.80 24.70 -27.26
N PRO A 23 -16.52 26.03 -27.38
CA PRO A 23 -16.33 26.70 -28.64
C PRO A 23 -14.97 26.35 -29.27
N ARG A 24 -15.00 26.11 -30.57
CA ARG A 24 -13.80 25.91 -31.41
C ARG A 24 -13.19 27.27 -31.78
N SER A 25 -11.87 27.29 -31.73
CA SER A 25 -10.93 28.18 -32.43
C SER A 25 -10.74 29.63 -31.93
N ALA A 26 -9.55 29.86 -31.35
CA ALA A 26 -8.76 31.05 -31.62
C ALA A 26 -7.27 30.70 -31.57
N ARG A 27 -6.53 31.24 -32.49
CA ARG A 27 -5.13 30.96 -32.89
C ARG A 27 -4.09 31.25 -31.78
N ALA A 28 -3.10 30.38 -31.74
CA ALA A 28 -1.67 30.59 -31.50
C ALA A 28 -1.25 31.92 -30.79
N GLY A 29 -1.01 31.80 -29.52
CA GLY A 29 -0.02 32.57 -28.78
C GLY A 29 0.78 31.55 -27.99
N VAL A 30 2.09 31.50 -28.18
CA VAL A 30 3.00 30.71 -27.36
C VAL A 30 2.94 31.27 -25.95
N GLN A 31 2.14 30.61 -25.10
CA GLN A 31 2.22 30.81 -23.66
C GLN A 31 3.38 29.98 -23.13
N PRO A 32 4.16 30.48 -22.15
CA PRO A 32 5.18 29.65 -21.50
C PRO A 32 4.45 28.44 -20.88
N GLU A 33 4.92 27.25 -21.21
CA GLU A 33 4.46 26.01 -20.59
C GLU A 33 4.54 26.20 -19.08
N ALA A 34 3.39 26.07 -18.43
CA ALA A 34 3.33 25.87 -16.99
C ALA A 34 4.20 24.63 -16.66
N PRO A 35 4.93 24.60 -15.53
CA PRO A 35 5.70 23.44 -15.14
C PRO A 35 4.74 22.23 -15.17
N GLY A 36 5.03 21.29 -16.09
CA GLY A 36 4.16 20.16 -16.37
C GLY A 36 3.85 19.42 -15.06
N GLU A 37 2.61 19.04 -14.90
CA GLU A 37 2.21 18.15 -13.80
C GLU A 37 3.14 16.93 -13.80
N PRO A 38 3.68 16.53 -12.66
CA PRO A 38 4.63 15.43 -12.61
C PRO A 38 3.94 14.17 -13.16
N SER A 39 4.52 13.58 -14.20
CA SER A 39 4.06 12.29 -14.73
C SER A 39 4.00 11.25 -13.62
N PRO A 40 2.97 10.38 -13.58
CA PRO A 40 2.85 9.37 -12.54
C PRO A 40 4.05 8.40 -12.57
N ALA A 41 4.64 8.16 -11.41
CA ALA A 41 5.77 7.25 -11.24
C ALA A 41 5.25 5.81 -11.08
N VAL A 42 4.88 5.17 -12.17
CA VAL A 42 4.35 3.81 -12.23
C VAL A 42 5.38 2.89 -12.87
N SER A 43 5.80 1.86 -12.15
CA SER A 43 6.69 0.81 -12.66
C SER A 43 5.90 -0.47 -12.88
N THR A 44 6.06 -1.12 -14.04
CA THR A 44 5.32 -2.33 -14.39
C THR A 44 6.27 -3.39 -14.93
N VAL A 45 6.07 -4.62 -14.47
CA VAL A 45 6.68 -5.84 -15.01
C VAL A 45 5.57 -6.79 -15.40
N GLU A 46 5.71 -7.41 -16.58
CA GLU A 46 4.71 -8.34 -17.10
C GLU A 46 5.39 -9.63 -17.58
N ASP A 47 4.74 -10.75 -17.31
CA ASP A 47 5.08 -12.06 -17.86
C ASP A 47 3.83 -12.97 -17.89
N ASN A 48 3.66 -13.74 -18.96
CA ASN A 48 2.55 -14.69 -19.16
C ASN A 48 1.13 -14.10 -18.91
N GLY A 49 0.92 -12.82 -19.21
CA GLY A 49 -0.37 -12.13 -19.04
C GLY A 49 -0.66 -11.71 -17.60
N LEU A 50 0.28 -11.90 -16.66
CA LEU A 50 0.22 -11.36 -15.31
C LEU A 50 1.08 -10.10 -15.24
N ARG A 51 0.58 -9.05 -14.59
CA ARG A 51 1.27 -7.78 -14.38
C ARG A 51 1.54 -7.52 -12.90
N TRP A 52 2.76 -7.13 -12.59
CA TRP A 52 3.07 -6.51 -11.29
C TRP A 52 3.31 -5.03 -11.48
N ILE A 53 2.47 -4.21 -10.87
CA ILE A 53 2.53 -2.75 -10.91
C ILE A 53 3.01 -2.28 -9.54
N HIS A 54 4.10 -1.50 -9.51
CA HIS A 54 4.69 -0.96 -8.28
C HIS A 54 4.69 0.55 -8.32
N ILE A 55 4.11 1.19 -7.31
CA ILE A 55 3.97 2.63 -7.17
C ILE A 55 4.47 3.04 -5.79
N GLU A 56 5.69 3.55 -5.72
CA GLU A 56 6.21 4.13 -4.48
C GLU A 56 5.55 5.48 -4.19
N HIS A 57 5.03 5.68 -2.99
CA HIS A 57 4.39 6.93 -2.56
C HIS A 57 3.25 7.39 -3.48
N PRO A 58 2.10 6.71 -3.50
CA PRO A 58 1.00 7.10 -4.37
C PRO A 58 0.49 8.51 -4.03
N ARG A 59 0.87 9.48 -4.85
CA ARG A 59 0.41 10.87 -4.80
C ARG A 59 -0.84 11.03 -5.65
N LEU A 60 -1.28 12.26 -5.87
CA LEU A 60 -2.47 12.53 -6.65
C LEU A 60 -2.36 11.98 -8.08
N ALA A 61 -1.24 12.20 -8.77
CA ALA A 61 -1.03 11.75 -10.15
C ALA A 61 -1.10 10.22 -10.29
N GLU A 62 -0.51 9.47 -9.35
CA GLU A 62 -0.56 8.01 -9.36
C GLU A 62 -1.97 7.47 -9.06
N ARG A 63 -2.72 8.14 -8.18
CA ARG A 63 -4.11 7.79 -7.88
C ARG A 63 -5.06 8.09 -9.04
N GLU A 64 -4.87 9.21 -9.72
CA GLU A 64 -5.59 9.54 -10.94
C GLU A 64 -5.29 8.51 -12.03
N TRP A 65 -4.03 8.14 -12.20
CA TRP A 65 -3.63 7.07 -13.11
C TRP A 65 -4.32 5.74 -12.80
N LEU A 66 -4.38 5.34 -11.52
CA LEU A 66 -5.09 4.12 -11.10
C LEU A 66 -6.59 4.21 -11.44
N ALA A 67 -7.23 5.36 -11.18
CA ALA A 67 -8.64 5.57 -11.48
C ALA A 67 -8.97 5.58 -12.98
N GLU A 68 -7.99 5.92 -13.84
CA GLU A 68 -8.12 5.87 -15.29
C GLU A 68 -7.94 4.46 -15.87
N HIS A 69 -7.14 3.61 -15.20
CA HIS A 69 -6.76 2.30 -15.72
C HIS A 69 -7.50 1.13 -15.07
N PHE A 70 -8.13 1.34 -13.90
CA PHE A 70 -8.81 0.31 -13.14
C PHE A 70 -10.16 0.83 -12.60
N ASP A 71 -11.18 -0.03 -12.64
CA ASP A 71 -12.51 0.27 -12.10
C ASP A 71 -12.61 -0.21 -10.64
N PHE A 72 -11.81 0.41 -9.76
CA PHE A 72 -11.86 0.09 -8.35
C PHE A 72 -13.01 0.80 -7.64
N HIS A 73 -13.54 0.15 -6.62
CA HIS A 73 -14.61 0.72 -5.82
C HIS A 73 -14.18 2.04 -5.14
N PRO A 74 -15.04 3.09 -5.11
CA PRO A 74 -14.69 4.39 -4.53
C PRO A 74 -14.17 4.32 -3.09
N LEU A 75 -14.67 3.39 -2.26
CA LEU A 75 -14.18 3.18 -0.89
C LEU A 75 -12.71 2.70 -0.85
N ALA A 76 -12.28 1.88 -1.83
CA ALA A 76 -10.88 1.47 -1.90
C ALA A 76 -9.95 2.66 -2.22
N PHE A 77 -10.40 3.61 -3.06
CA PHE A 77 -9.67 4.86 -3.30
C PHE A 77 -9.68 5.79 -2.09
N GLU A 78 -10.78 5.86 -1.34
CA GLU A 78 -10.85 6.63 -0.10
C GLU A 78 -9.84 6.08 0.93
N ASP A 79 -9.72 4.78 1.01
CA ASP A 79 -8.75 4.11 1.89
C ASP A 79 -7.30 4.43 1.51
N LEU A 80 -6.94 4.48 0.23
CA LEU A 80 -5.61 4.92 -0.23
C LEU A 80 -5.25 6.35 0.19
N VAL A 81 -6.24 7.20 0.44
CA VAL A 81 -6.04 8.59 0.88
C VAL A 81 -5.97 8.69 2.39
N SER A 82 -6.71 7.81 3.07
CA SER A 82 -6.84 7.81 4.53
C SER A 82 -5.58 7.23 5.17
N ARG A 83 -4.90 8.02 5.99
CA ARG A 83 -3.76 7.52 6.77
C ARG A 83 -4.24 6.76 8.00
N ASN A 84 -3.48 5.75 8.42
CA ASN A 84 -3.74 4.93 9.61
C ASN A 84 -4.92 3.96 9.47
N GLN A 85 -5.02 3.27 8.36
CA GLN A 85 -5.93 2.15 8.19
C GLN A 85 -5.60 1.02 9.19
N ARG A 86 -6.58 0.16 9.45
CA ARG A 86 -6.30 -1.12 10.13
C ARG A 86 -5.91 -2.16 9.09
N PRO A 87 -5.02 -3.09 9.42
CA PRO A 87 -4.79 -4.24 8.55
C PRO A 87 -6.12 -4.93 8.23
N LYS A 88 -6.39 -5.14 6.95
CA LYS A 88 -7.65 -5.72 6.47
C LYS A 88 -7.51 -6.38 5.11
N VAL A 89 -8.48 -7.21 4.77
CA VAL A 89 -8.75 -7.71 3.42
C VAL A 89 -10.19 -7.37 3.10
N ASP A 90 -10.38 -6.58 2.07
CA ASP A 90 -11.70 -6.30 1.50
C ASP A 90 -11.85 -7.09 0.19
N VAL A 91 -12.90 -7.89 0.09
CA VAL A 91 -13.17 -8.73 -1.07
C VAL A 91 -14.19 -8.02 -1.96
N TYR A 92 -13.81 -7.74 -3.20
CA TYR A 92 -14.66 -7.22 -4.26
C TYR A 92 -14.91 -8.31 -5.31
N ASP A 93 -15.83 -8.08 -6.23
CA ASP A 93 -16.22 -9.10 -7.22
C ASP A 93 -15.05 -9.57 -8.08
N ASP A 94 -14.15 -8.66 -8.48
CA ASP A 94 -13.07 -8.93 -9.42
C ASP A 94 -11.66 -8.77 -8.82
N TYR A 95 -11.52 -8.34 -7.55
CA TYR A 95 -10.23 -8.14 -6.92
C TYR A 95 -10.31 -8.17 -5.39
N LEU A 96 -9.15 -8.30 -4.76
CA LEU A 96 -8.94 -8.09 -3.32
C LEU A 96 -8.25 -6.75 -3.11
N PHE A 97 -8.69 -6.00 -2.10
CA PHE A 97 -7.94 -4.87 -1.55
C PHE A 97 -7.40 -5.25 -0.18
N ILE A 98 -6.09 -5.14 0.01
CA ILE A 98 -5.40 -5.61 1.20
C ILE A 98 -4.56 -4.47 1.77
N VAL A 99 -4.66 -4.24 3.08
CA VAL A 99 -3.83 -3.29 3.82
C VAL A 99 -2.98 -4.05 4.84
N LEU A 100 -1.66 -3.93 4.71
CA LEU A 100 -0.67 -4.55 5.58
C LEU A 100 0.31 -3.51 6.12
N TYR A 101 0.95 -3.83 7.25
CA TYR A 101 1.98 -2.98 7.86
C TYR A 101 3.24 -3.79 8.12
N PHE A 102 4.38 -3.24 7.74
CA PHE A 102 5.67 -3.89 7.96
C PHE A 102 6.58 -3.01 8.82
N PRO A 103 7.32 -3.61 9.76
CA PRO A 103 8.29 -2.86 10.53
C PRO A 103 9.45 -2.42 9.61
N SER A 104 9.86 -1.17 9.76
CA SER A 104 11.02 -0.60 9.06
C SER A 104 11.82 0.26 10.02
N TYR A 105 13.14 0.28 9.86
CA TYR A 105 14.02 1.16 10.62
C TYR A 105 14.15 2.51 9.94
N ASP A 106 13.76 3.55 10.66
CA ASP A 106 14.08 4.91 10.26
C ASP A 106 15.53 5.23 10.66
N LYS A 107 16.40 5.32 9.66
CA LYS A 107 17.83 5.59 9.87
C LYS A 107 18.12 6.97 10.50
N ALA A 108 17.23 7.95 10.29
CA ALA A 108 17.41 9.30 10.81
C ALA A 108 17.13 9.37 12.32
N THR A 109 16.12 8.63 12.78
CA THR A 109 15.70 8.62 14.19
C THR A 109 16.20 7.42 14.97
N GLY A 110 16.72 6.38 14.29
CA GLY A 110 17.10 5.12 14.89
C GLY A 110 15.90 4.36 15.50
N ARG A 111 14.68 4.62 15.04
CA ARG A 111 13.45 4.05 15.60
C ARG A 111 12.71 3.18 14.60
N LEU A 112 12.03 2.18 15.15
CA LEU A 112 11.09 1.38 14.40
C LEU A 112 9.84 2.19 14.06
N LYS A 113 9.46 2.16 12.77
CA LYS A 113 8.22 2.71 12.24
C LYS A 113 7.45 1.64 11.47
N ALA A 114 6.17 1.86 11.25
CA ALA A 114 5.33 1.05 10.40
C ALA A 114 5.30 1.61 8.99
N VAL A 115 5.59 0.77 8.00
CA VAL A 115 5.33 1.07 6.58
C VAL A 115 4.02 0.39 6.21
N GLU A 116 3.06 1.18 5.75
CA GLU A 116 1.80 0.70 5.21
C GLU A 116 2.01 0.27 3.76
N LEU A 117 1.52 -0.89 3.43
CA LEU A 117 1.51 -1.45 2.08
C LEU A 117 0.08 -1.77 1.70
N ASP A 118 -0.44 -1.03 0.75
CA ASP A 118 -1.72 -1.32 0.12
C ASP A 118 -1.49 -2.19 -1.12
N LEU A 119 -2.37 -3.17 -1.31
CA LEU A 119 -2.29 -4.09 -2.44
C LEU A 119 -3.67 -4.23 -3.10
N PHE A 120 -3.69 -4.17 -4.43
CA PHE A 120 -4.82 -4.66 -5.22
C PHE A 120 -4.39 -5.92 -5.94
N VAL A 121 -5.19 -6.96 -5.83
CA VAL A 121 -4.91 -8.27 -6.40
C VAL A 121 -6.09 -8.73 -7.23
N GLY A 122 -5.91 -8.71 -8.54
CA GLY A 122 -6.88 -9.22 -9.52
C GLY A 122 -6.42 -10.54 -10.13
N PRO A 123 -7.19 -11.06 -11.08
CA PRO A 123 -6.84 -12.32 -11.76
C PRO A 123 -5.52 -12.24 -12.54
N ASP A 124 -5.24 -11.09 -13.15
CA ASP A 124 -4.11 -10.85 -14.07
C ASP A 124 -3.18 -9.72 -13.61
N TYR A 125 -3.32 -9.24 -12.39
CA TYR A 125 -2.44 -8.21 -11.85
C TYR A 125 -2.26 -8.29 -10.33
N VAL A 126 -1.12 -7.78 -9.86
CA VAL A 126 -0.87 -7.37 -8.48
C VAL A 126 -0.35 -5.95 -8.50
N ILE A 127 -0.97 -5.05 -7.74
CA ILE A 127 -0.52 -3.66 -7.58
C ILE A 127 -0.04 -3.48 -6.15
N THR A 128 1.16 -2.94 -5.98
CA THR A 128 1.77 -2.66 -4.67
C THR A 128 1.99 -1.17 -4.50
N LEU A 129 1.47 -0.62 -3.40
CA LEU A 129 1.40 0.81 -3.09
C LEU A 129 1.95 1.07 -1.67
N PRO A 130 3.26 1.00 -1.44
CA PRO A 130 3.82 1.37 -0.15
C PRO A 130 3.68 2.89 0.07
N ASN A 131 3.21 3.29 1.27
CA ASN A 131 3.07 4.70 1.64
C ASN A 131 4.40 5.43 1.85
N GLU A 132 5.47 4.66 2.02
CA GLU A 132 6.85 5.12 2.13
C GLU A 132 7.78 4.13 1.41
N ARG A 133 9.02 4.55 1.16
CA ARG A 133 10.01 3.66 0.56
C ARG A 133 10.18 2.38 1.39
N PHE A 134 9.82 1.25 0.80
CA PHE A 134 9.99 -0.07 1.38
C PHE A 134 11.09 -0.83 0.65
N VAL A 135 12.31 -0.67 1.13
CA VAL A 135 13.54 -1.10 0.43
C VAL A 135 13.52 -2.57 0.00
N GLN A 136 12.95 -3.45 0.81
CA GLN A 136 12.88 -4.88 0.51
C GLN A 136 11.95 -5.15 -0.68
N LEU A 137 10.80 -4.50 -0.69
CA LEU A 137 9.84 -4.61 -1.80
C LEU A 137 10.43 -4.02 -3.10
N SER A 138 11.04 -2.83 -3.01
CA SER A 138 11.69 -2.21 -4.19
C SER A 138 12.79 -3.13 -4.74
N ARG A 139 13.63 -3.75 -3.87
CA ARG A 139 14.66 -4.70 -4.29
C ARG A 139 14.08 -5.97 -4.93
N LEU A 140 12.96 -6.47 -4.41
CA LEU A 140 12.29 -7.62 -5.03
C LEU A 140 11.77 -7.24 -6.41
N PHE A 141 11.14 -6.08 -6.53
CA PHE A 141 10.64 -5.57 -7.81
C PHE A 141 11.77 -5.39 -8.83
N ASP A 142 12.88 -4.73 -8.45
CA ASP A 142 14.06 -4.53 -9.31
C ASP A 142 14.63 -5.87 -9.77
N ARG A 143 14.77 -6.85 -8.87
CA ARG A 143 15.25 -8.20 -9.17
C ARG A 143 14.37 -8.91 -10.21
N VAL A 144 13.05 -8.76 -10.10
CA VAL A 144 12.07 -9.33 -11.04
C VAL A 144 12.10 -8.59 -12.38
N ALA A 145 12.31 -7.27 -12.37
CA ALA A 145 12.42 -6.46 -13.58
C ALA A 145 13.69 -6.78 -14.39
N GLU A 146 14.81 -7.04 -13.70
CA GLU A 146 16.12 -7.24 -14.30
C GLU A 146 16.43 -8.70 -14.67
N ASN A 147 15.75 -9.69 -14.07
CA ASN A 147 16.06 -11.10 -14.22
C ASN A 147 14.85 -11.90 -14.73
N ASP A 148 14.92 -12.39 -15.96
CA ASP A 148 13.86 -13.11 -16.64
C ASP A 148 13.52 -14.45 -15.95
N ASP A 149 14.53 -15.18 -15.44
CA ASP A 149 14.29 -16.47 -14.75
C ASP A 149 13.52 -16.24 -13.44
N THR A 150 13.94 -15.24 -12.66
CA THR A 150 13.24 -14.86 -11.43
C THR A 150 11.80 -14.40 -11.71
N ARG A 151 11.62 -13.62 -12.78
CA ARG A 151 10.31 -13.14 -13.21
C ARG A 151 9.41 -14.31 -13.57
N SER A 152 9.87 -15.19 -14.45
CA SER A 152 9.10 -16.34 -14.90
C SER A 152 8.74 -17.29 -13.74
N GLU A 153 9.65 -17.50 -12.77
CA GLU A 153 9.36 -18.28 -11.56
C GLU A 153 8.25 -17.66 -10.72
N LEU A 154 8.31 -16.35 -10.44
CA LEU A 154 7.33 -15.67 -9.60
C LEU A 154 5.96 -15.55 -10.27
N PHE A 155 5.91 -15.45 -11.59
CA PHE A 155 4.68 -15.26 -12.35
C PHE A 155 4.02 -16.58 -12.79
N ALA A 156 4.72 -17.71 -12.67
CA ALA A 156 4.28 -19.01 -13.18
C ALA A 156 2.95 -19.51 -12.58
N TYR A 157 2.62 -19.12 -11.36
CA TYR A 157 1.47 -19.65 -10.62
C TYR A 157 0.35 -18.62 -10.39
N GLY A 158 0.38 -17.50 -11.13
CA GLY A 158 -0.65 -16.46 -11.09
C GLY A 158 -0.52 -15.46 -9.95
N SER A 159 -1.52 -14.56 -9.86
CA SER A 159 -1.51 -13.40 -8.97
C SER A 159 -1.47 -13.77 -7.48
N GLY A 160 -2.12 -14.86 -7.08
CA GLY A 160 -2.11 -15.34 -5.70
C GLY A 160 -0.71 -15.78 -5.24
N TYR A 161 0.06 -16.46 -6.11
CA TYR A 161 1.44 -16.83 -5.78
C TYR A 161 2.36 -15.62 -5.76
N LEU A 162 2.20 -14.69 -6.68
CA LEU A 162 2.96 -13.44 -6.68
C LEU A 162 2.69 -12.64 -5.39
N LEU A 163 1.42 -12.53 -4.97
CA LEU A 163 1.04 -11.94 -3.69
C LEU A 163 1.76 -12.63 -2.52
N TYR A 164 1.70 -13.97 -2.46
CA TYR A 164 2.37 -14.74 -1.43
C TYR A 164 3.86 -14.40 -1.36
N ARG A 165 4.57 -14.39 -2.50
CA ARG A 165 6.00 -14.08 -2.55
C ARG A 165 6.34 -12.64 -2.14
N ILE A 166 5.48 -11.67 -2.48
CA ILE A 166 5.62 -10.28 -2.05
C ILE A 166 5.48 -10.17 -0.52
N VAL A 167 4.47 -10.82 0.03
CA VAL A 167 4.20 -10.80 1.48
C VAL A 167 5.29 -11.54 2.25
N ASP A 168 5.75 -12.68 1.76
CA ASP A 168 6.82 -13.50 2.32
C ASP A 168 8.13 -12.70 2.43
N GLU A 169 8.58 -12.08 1.35
CA GLU A 169 9.77 -11.20 1.34
C GLU A 169 9.63 -10.03 2.31
N ALA A 170 8.42 -9.44 2.40
CA ALA A 170 8.14 -8.33 3.31
C ALA A 170 8.16 -8.75 4.79
N VAL A 171 7.66 -9.95 5.10
CA VAL A 171 7.71 -10.54 6.47
C VAL A 171 9.15 -10.89 6.84
N ASP A 172 9.89 -11.49 5.92
CA ASP A 172 11.28 -11.90 6.13
C ASP A 172 12.20 -10.72 6.47
N ALA A 173 11.87 -9.53 5.97
CA ALA A 173 12.55 -8.28 6.33
C ALA A 173 12.48 -7.94 7.83
N GLY A 174 11.53 -8.51 8.57
CA GLY A 174 11.40 -8.35 10.03
C GLY A 174 12.38 -9.18 10.85
N PHE A 175 12.87 -10.31 10.34
CA PHE A 175 13.73 -11.22 11.12
C PHE A 175 15.09 -10.61 11.51
N PRO A 176 15.80 -9.85 10.67
CA PRO A 176 17.00 -9.15 11.10
C PRO A 176 16.75 -8.21 12.28
N MET A 177 15.61 -7.54 12.32
CA MET A 177 15.24 -6.64 13.42
C MET A 177 15.03 -7.42 14.72
N LEU A 178 14.38 -8.58 14.65
CA LEU A 178 14.19 -9.47 15.81
C LEU A 178 15.54 -9.99 16.33
N ARG A 179 16.46 -10.38 15.44
CA ARG A 179 17.82 -10.79 15.85
C ARG A 179 18.56 -9.65 16.55
N GLN A 180 18.50 -8.44 16.02
CA GLN A 180 19.13 -7.27 16.64
C GLN A 180 18.54 -6.95 18.02
N MET A 181 17.21 -7.11 18.21
CA MET A 181 16.56 -6.95 19.50
C MET A 181 17.03 -8.05 20.48
N GLY A 182 17.22 -9.29 20.01
CA GLY A 182 17.76 -10.39 20.80
C GLY A 182 19.18 -10.08 21.30
N SER A 183 20.10 -9.74 20.39
CA SER A 183 21.47 -9.38 20.74
C SER A 183 21.53 -8.21 21.74
N LYS A 184 20.69 -7.20 21.57
CA LYS A 184 20.61 -6.07 22.50
C LYS A 184 20.15 -6.49 23.91
N LEU A 185 19.30 -7.51 24.02
CA LEU A 185 18.88 -8.06 25.31
C LEU A 185 20.00 -8.86 25.95
N GLU A 186 20.79 -9.62 25.17
CA GLU A 186 21.98 -10.34 25.62
C GLU A 186 23.04 -9.37 26.13
N ASP A 187 23.32 -8.27 25.40
CA ASP A 187 24.25 -7.22 25.85
C ASP A 187 23.81 -6.60 27.20
N ILE A 188 22.50 -6.33 27.38
CA ILE A 188 21.93 -5.82 28.62
C ILE A 188 22.08 -6.83 29.77
N GLU A 189 21.92 -8.11 29.50
CA GLU A 189 22.08 -9.20 30.50
C GLU A 189 23.54 -9.32 30.97
N ASP A 190 24.50 -9.21 30.05
CA ASP A 190 25.93 -9.23 30.37
C ASP A 190 26.35 -7.98 31.19
N GLU A 191 25.79 -6.81 30.87
CA GLU A 191 26.06 -5.57 31.62
C GLU A 191 25.40 -5.51 33.00
N LEU A 192 24.43 -6.39 33.29
CA LEU A 192 23.65 -6.37 34.53
C LEU A 192 24.53 -6.45 35.78
N PHE A 193 25.66 -7.15 35.70
CA PHE A 193 26.55 -7.41 36.82
C PHE A 193 27.75 -6.43 36.89
N GLU A 194 28.06 -5.71 35.81
CA GLU A 194 29.27 -4.90 35.69
C GLU A 194 29.03 -3.42 35.42
N GLY A 195 27.82 -3.05 34.92
CA GLY A 195 27.50 -1.71 34.44
C GLY A 195 26.89 -0.78 35.49
N PRO A 196 26.94 0.55 35.24
CA PRO A 196 26.29 1.53 36.11
C PRO A 196 24.76 1.42 35.99
N ALA A 197 24.08 1.22 37.14
CA ALA A 197 22.65 0.94 37.22
C ALA A 197 21.75 1.91 36.43
N ARG A 198 22.18 3.19 36.26
CA ARG A 198 21.41 4.22 35.56
C ARG A 198 21.40 4.01 34.03
N GLU A 199 22.50 3.57 33.47
CA GLU A 199 22.63 3.25 32.03
C GLU A 199 21.82 2.01 31.70
N LEU A 200 21.95 0.99 32.50
CA LEU A 200 21.21 -0.26 32.38
C LEU A 200 19.68 -0.06 32.38
N VAL A 201 19.14 0.77 33.28
CA VAL A 201 17.69 1.09 33.30
C VAL A 201 17.25 1.78 32.01
N ARG A 202 18.09 2.64 31.43
CA ARG A 202 17.82 3.31 30.17
C ARG A 202 17.77 2.32 28.99
N ASP A 203 18.73 1.38 28.96
CA ASP A 203 18.86 0.39 27.88
C ASP A 203 17.72 -0.64 27.94
N ILE A 204 17.35 -1.09 29.12
CA ILE A 204 16.15 -1.92 29.35
C ILE A 204 14.88 -1.19 28.85
N SER A 205 14.72 0.10 29.18
CA SER A 205 13.56 0.89 28.76
C SER A 205 13.52 1.07 27.22
N SER A 206 14.67 1.26 26.61
CA SER A 206 14.83 1.36 25.16
C SER A 206 14.45 0.04 24.46
N ALA A 207 15.04 -1.07 24.89
CA ALA A 207 14.77 -2.40 24.33
C ALA A 207 13.30 -2.78 24.48
N LYS A 208 12.70 -2.55 25.66
CA LYS A 208 11.27 -2.76 25.91
C LYS A 208 10.41 -1.95 24.95
N SER A 209 10.74 -0.70 24.71
CA SER A 209 9.99 0.18 23.80
C SER A 209 10.06 -0.30 22.35
N GLU A 210 11.22 -0.77 21.91
CA GLU A 210 11.41 -1.36 20.57
C GLU A 210 10.55 -2.63 20.38
N ILE A 211 10.59 -3.54 21.34
CA ILE A 211 9.81 -4.79 21.31
C ILE A 211 8.31 -4.49 21.29
N ILE A 212 7.85 -3.53 22.11
CA ILE A 212 6.44 -3.12 22.13
C ILE A 212 6.02 -2.52 20.79
N ASN A 213 6.86 -1.69 20.16
CA ASN A 213 6.57 -1.10 18.87
C ASN A 213 6.53 -2.15 17.77
N PHE A 214 7.49 -3.07 17.71
CA PHE A 214 7.48 -4.18 16.77
C PHE A 214 6.18 -5.01 16.91
N ARG A 215 5.84 -5.40 18.13
CA ARG A 215 4.62 -6.17 18.42
C ARG A 215 3.35 -5.40 18.02
N ARG A 216 3.31 -4.08 18.19
CA ARG A 216 2.17 -3.23 17.80
C ARG A 216 1.96 -3.25 16.30
N ILE A 217 3.03 -3.30 15.51
CA ILE A 217 2.97 -3.36 14.04
C ILE A 217 2.52 -4.75 13.58
N VAL A 218 3.14 -5.81 14.10
CA VAL A 218 2.98 -7.17 13.57
C VAL A 218 1.70 -7.87 14.06
N ARG A 219 1.32 -7.67 15.34
CA ARG A 219 0.22 -8.42 15.96
C ARG A 219 -1.16 -8.21 15.29
N PRO A 220 -1.57 -7.01 14.87
CA PRO A 220 -2.88 -6.79 14.25
C PRO A 220 -3.06 -7.52 12.92
N GLN A 221 -1.97 -7.83 12.21
CA GLN A 221 -2.00 -8.46 10.89
C GLN A 221 -2.32 -9.96 10.91
N ARG A 222 -2.33 -10.59 12.08
CA ARG A 222 -2.70 -12.01 12.22
C ARG A 222 -4.07 -12.34 11.61
N VAL A 223 -4.99 -11.39 11.65
CA VAL A 223 -6.33 -11.57 11.05
C VAL A 223 -6.21 -11.64 9.55
N VAL A 224 -5.46 -10.71 8.95
CA VAL A 224 -5.25 -10.64 7.50
C VAL A 224 -4.60 -11.93 6.98
N TYR A 225 -3.51 -12.40 7.61
CA TYR A 225 -2.83 -13.65 7.22
C TYR A 225 -3.67 -14.92 7.39
N ARG A 226 -4.72 -14.88 8.18
CA ARG A 226 -5.66 -15.99 8.30
C ARG A 226 -6.73 -15.94 7.22
N ASP A 227 -7.08 -14.74 6.79
CA ASP A 227 -8.18 -14.49 5.86
C ASP A 227 -7.70 -14.52 4.39
N LEU A 228 -6.36 -14.50 4.15
CA LEU A 228 -5.67 -14.77 2.88
C LEU A 228 -5.46 -16.27 2.65
#